data_e3384414d93f9b70f6ff0c33d6355dbf
#
_entry.id   e3384414d93f9b70f6ff0c33d6355dbf
#
_cell.length_a   1.000
_cell.length_b   1.000
_cell.length_c   1.000
_cell.angle_alpha   90.00
_cell.angle_beta   90.00
_cell.angle_gamma   90.00
#
_symmetry.space_group_name_H-M   'P 1'
#
loop_
_entity.id
_entity.type
_entity.pdbx_description
1 polymer ?
#
loop_
_entity_poly.entity_id
_entity_poly.type
_entity_poly.pdbx_seq_one_letter_code
_entity_poly.pdbx_strand_id
1 'polypeptide(L)'
;MHIGQTALRRRALLKATVLGAALACSPAQYRTLLAGPVARGAGPYGALLGPDANGLLLPKGFRSRIVAVSGLRVGLVDGASPYVWHTAPDGAACFPEADGGWRYVNNSEVGGGLGGVGGIRFAADGSPLEAYSVLEGTSRNCAGGVTPWGTWLSCEEAGDGGQVWECAPDGSWEGVPHPMLGLYNHEAVAVDPVNQHLFLTEDDPGGLFYRWVMAEGRFDDAMASGRMRADDPEDGTLQAAVMAEDGAVEWVDVPDPTATPLRDSVDATPFDGGEGIWYDSGFVYFTTKGDTRVWVHDIAGQRISVLYDGVEDPEGGLAGVDNVTIAPSGDVLVAEDGGNMEIRMITADTREVVPLVQMPGPAHEGSEVTGPCFSPDGTRLYFSSQRAGLDGPGEGITYEVTGPFRTERVGIAATATPS
;
A
#
# COMPACT_ATOMS: atom_id res chain seq x y z
N MET A 1 -5.19 44.32 -9.94
CA MET A 1 -5.47 43.80 -8.61
C MET A 1 -6.61 42.75 -8.70
N HIS A 2 -6.35 41.56 -9.27
CA HIS A 2 -7.38 40.47 -9.38
C HIS A 2 -6.72 39.10 -9.64
N ILE A 3 -5.72 38.71 -8.86
CA ILE A 3 -5.04 37.39 -8.99
C ILE A 3 -5.22 36.53 -7.72
N GLY A 4 -5.76 37.08 -6.62
CA GLY A 4 -5.81 36.37 -5.32
C GLY A 4 -7.00 35.44 -5.06
N GLN A 5 -8.08 35.52 -5.84
CA GLN A 5 -9.33 34.77 -5.48
C GLN A 5 -9.47 33.41 -6.15
N THR A 6 -8.73 33.14 -7.22
CA THR A 6 -8.85 31.87 -7.96
C THR A 6 -8.06 30.73 -7.29
N ALA A 7 -6.96 31.05 -6.63
CA ALA A 7 -6.12 30.07 -5.94
C ALA A 7 -6.76 29.53 -4.64
N LEU A 8 -7.48 30.39 -3.91
CA LEU A 8 -8.19 29.99 -2.68
C LEU A 8 -9.38 29.03 -2.94
N ARG A 9 -10.06 29.17 -4.09
CA ARG A 9 -11.19 28.27 -4.43
C ARG A 9 -10.75 26.88 -4.87
N ARG A 10 -9.57 26.73 -5.48
CA ARG A 10 -9.03 25.40 -5.85
C ARG A 10 -8.54 24.61 -4.63
N ARG A 11 -7.95 25.28 -3.63
CA ARG A 11 -7.52 24.64 -2.37
C ARG A 11 -8.67 24.16 -1.50
N ALA A 12 -9.82 24.85 -1.54
CA ALA A 12 -11.02 24.43 -0.81
C ALA A 12 -11.70 23.20 -1.43
N LEU A 13 -11.54 22.95 -2.73
CA LEU A 13 -12.11 21.77 -3.41
C LEU A 13 -11.32 20.50 -3.08
N LEU A 14 -9.98 20.57 -2.99
CA LEU A 14 -9.15 19.42 -2.60
C LEU A 14 -9.37 19.04 -1.12
N LYS A 15 -9.56 20.00 -0.22
CA LYS A 15 -9.92 19.70 1.18
C LYS A 15 -11.29 19.01 1.31
N ALA A 16 -12.22 19.26 0.40
CA ALA A 16 -13.56 18.65 0.43
C ALA A 16 -13.58 17.20 -0.07
N THR A 17 -12.64 16.80 -0.95
CA THR A 17 -12.62 15.45 -1.52
C THR A 17 -11.99 14.42 -0.57
N VAL A 18 -11.02 14.81 0.25
CA VAL A 18 -10.42 13.93 1.28
C VAL A 18 -11.34 13.76 2.52
N LEU A 19 -12.15 14.76 2.85
CA LEU A 19 -13.11 14.70 3.97
C LEU A 19 -14.49 14.12 3.61
N GLY A 20 -14.80 13.97 2.33
CA GLY A 20 -16.14 13.58 1.85
C GLY A 20 -16.48 12.08 1.93
N ALA A 21 -15.50 11.20 2.17
CA ALA A 21 -15.71 9.74 2.20
C ALA A 21 -15.94 9.15 3.61
N ALA A 22 -15.92 9.94 4.67
CA ALA A 22 -15.86 9.47 6.07
C ALA A 22 -17.20 9.17 6.74
N LEU A 23 -18.32 9.01 6.03
CA LEU A 23 -19.65 9.00 6.66
C LEU A 23 -20.52 7.75 6.41
N ALA A 24 -19.96 6.54 6.31
CA ALA A 24 -20.79 5.34 6.12
C ALA A 24 -20.71 4.27 7.22
N CYS A 25 -19.70 4.26 8.10
CA CYS A 25 -19.63 3.27 9.20
C CYS A 25 -19.22 3.95 10.50
N SER A 26 -19.93 3.67 11.60
CA SER A 26 -19.46 4.13 12.90
C SER A 26 -18.26 3.29 13.35
N PRO A 27 -17.25 3.85 14.04
CA PRO A 27 -16.13 3.11 14.60
C PRO A 27 -16.55 1.90 15.45
N ALA A 28 -17.71 1.98 16.11
CA ALA A 28 -18.27 0.89 16.91
C ALA A 28 -18.71 -0.31 16.07
N GLN A 29 -19.22 -0.11 14.86
CA GLN A 29 -19.60 -1.19 13.95
C GLN A 29 -18.39 -1.91 13.36
N TYR A 30 -17.34 -1.15 13.03
CA TYR A 30 -16.07 -1.71 12.56
C TYR A 30 -15.41 -2.59 13.63
N ARG A 31 -15.40 -2.14 14.90
CA ARG A 31 -14.87 -2.91 16.04
C ARG A 31 -15.57 -4.25 16.24
N THR A 32 -16.85 -4.35 15.93
CA THR A 32 -17.63 -5.60 16.07
C THR A 32 -17.25 -6.60 14.97
N LEU A 33 -16.90 -6.14 13.77
CA LEU A 33 -16.41 -6.99 12.69
C LEU A 33 -15.03 -7.58 12.99
N LEU A 34 -14.14 -6.79 13.58
CA LEU A 34 -12.79 -7.21 13.90
C LEU A 34 -12.71 -8.31 14.98
N ALA A 35 -13.78 -8.51 15.75
CA ALA A 35 -13.80 -9.44 16.88
C ALA A 35 -14.25 -10.88 16.54
N GLY A 36 -14.63 -11.18 15.29
CA GLY A 36 -15.09 -12.53 14.91
C GLY A 36 -14.07 -13.31 14.08
N PRO A 37 -14.16 -14.64 13.99
CA PRO A 37 -13.34 -15.44 13.07
C PRO A 37 -13.62 -15.06 11.61
N VAL A 38 -12.63 -15.30 10.73
CA VAL A 38 -12.85 -15.21 9.28
C VAL A 38 -13.82 -16.27 8.82
N ALA A 39 -14.61 -15.98 7.78
CA ALA A 39 -15.58 -16.87 7.20
C ALA A 39 -15.09 -17.42 5.85
N ARG A 40 -15.64 -18.55 5.43
CA ARG A 40 -15.45 -19.09 4.10
C ARG A 40 -16.71 -18.87 3.28
N GLY A 41 -16.55 -18.39 2.04
CA GLY A 41 -17.68 -18.10 1.17
C GLY A 41 -17.25 -17.96 -0.29
N ALA A 42 -18.18 -17.50 -1.12
CA ALA A 42 -17.93 -17.25 -2.53
C ALA A 42 -17.50 -15.80 -2.81
N GLY A 43 -17.53 -14.94 -1.79
CA GLY A 43 -17.29 -13.51 -1.92
C GLY A 43 -18.30 -12.82 -2.85
N PRO A 44 -18.15 -11.50 -3.01
CA PRO A 44 -19.10 -10.71 -3.79
C PRO A 44 -18.98 -10.92 -5.31
N TYR A 45 -17.86 -11.46 -5.79
CA TYR A 45 -17.58 -11.61 -7.22
C TYR A 45 -17.69 -13.05 -7.72
N GLY A 46 -17.85 -14.03 -6.81
CA GLY A 46 -17.91 -15.45 -7.13
C GLY A 46 -16.54 -16.06 -7.42
N ALA A 47 -16.56 -17.31 -7.91
CA ALA A 47 -15.34 -18.07 -8.14
C ALA A 47 -14.51 -17.53 -9.31
N LEU A 48 -13.19 -17.75 -9.24
CA LEU A 48 -12.29 -17.52 -10.37
C LEU A 48 -12.65 -18.43 -11.55
N LEU A 49 -12.58 -17.88 -12.75
CA LEU A 49 -12.78 -18.62 -14.01
C LEU A 49 -11.43 -19.13 -14.54
N GLY A 50 -11.46 -19.91 -15.62
CA GLY A 50 -10.24 -20.31 -16.33
C GLY A 50 -9.46 -19.09 -16.85
N PRO A 51 -8.16 -19.28 -17.20
CA PRO A 51 -7.26 -18.17 -17.50
C PRO A 51 -7.79 -17.29 -18.66
N ASP A 52 -7.63 -16.01 -18.48
CA ASP A 52 -7.89 -15.01 -19.53
C ASP A 52 -6.78 -14.97 -20.60
N ALA A 53 -6.80 -13.97 -21.50
CA ALA A 53 -5.81 -13.86 -22.57
C ALA A 53 -4.38 -13.58 -22.07
N ASN A 54 -4.22 -13.11 -20.84
CA ASN A 54 -2.93 -12.83 -20.18
C ASN A 54 -2.55 -13.93 -19.17
N GLY A 55 -3.32 -15.01 -19.09
CA GLY A 55 -3.05 -16.15 -18.21
C GLY A 55 -3.59 -16.00 -16.78
N LEU A 56 -4.26 -14.90 -16.43
CA LEU A 56 -4.78 -14.64 -15.11
C LEU A 56 -6.13 -15.33 -14.89
N LEU A 57 -6.36 -15.89 -13.69
CA LEU A 57 -7.66 -16.35 -13.25
C LEU A 57 -8.38 -15.20 -12.55
N LEU A 58 -9.56 -14.83 -13.04
CA LEU A 58 -10.35 -13.71 -12.58
C LEU A 58 -11.83 -14.11 -12.41
N PRO A 59 -12.60 -13.45 -11.54
CA PRO A 59 -14.03 -13.68 -11.46
C PRO A 59 -14.75 -13.23 -12.73
N LYS A 60 -16.02 -13.67 -12.87
CA LYS A 60 -16.85 -13.30 -14.02
C LYS A 60 -17.01 -11.78 -14.16
N GLY A 61 -16.73 -11.26 -15.36
CA GLY A 61 -16.86 -9.82 -15.68
C GLY A 61 -15.59 -9.02 -15.48
N PHE A 62 -14.56 -9.61 -14.88
CA PHE A 62 -13.24 -9.02 -14.79
C PHE A 62 -12.38 -9.34 -16.01
N ARG A 63 -11.41 -8.50 -16.32
CA ARG A 63 -10.45 -8.66 -17.42
C ARG A 63 -9.14 -8.01 -17.03
N SER A 64 -8.04 -8.61 -17.47
CA SER A 64 -6.71 -8.02 -17.32
C SER A 64 -6.19 -7.42 -18.62
N ARG A 65 -5.18 -6.57 -18.47
CA ARG A 65 -4.24 -6.22 -19.52
C ARG A 65 -2.84 -6.10 -18.92
N ILE A 66 -1.83 -6.35 -19.74
CA ILE A 66 -0.44 -6.02 -19.41
C ILE A 66 -0.26 -4.51 -19.64
N VAL A 67 0.22 -3.81 -18.63
CA VAL A 67 0.52 -2.37 -18.65
C VAL A 67 1.96 -2.12 -19.03
N ALA A 68 2.88 -2.89 -18.40
CA ALA A 68 4.30 -2.77 -18.64
C ALA A 68 4.99 -4.12 -18.40
N VAL A 69 6.13 -4.31 -19.06
CA VAL A 69 7.01 -5.47 -18.91
C VAL A 69 8.41 -4.94 -18.66
N SER A 70 9.07 -5.41 -17.63
CA SER A 70 10.45 -5.03 -17.28
C SER A 70 11.41 -5.27 -18.46
N GLY A 71 12.33 -4.34 -18.68
CA GLY A 71 13.25 -4.38 -19.80
C GLY A 71 12.66 -3.93 -21.14
N LEU A 72 11.34 -3.68 -21.22
CA LEU A 72 10.68 -3.19 -22.43
C LEU A 72 10.22 -1.73 -22.28
N ARG A 73 10.09 -1.04 -23.40
CA ARG A 73 9.48 0.30 -23.43
C ARG A 73 7.99 0.19 -23.20
N VAL A 74 7.44 1.05 -22.34
CA VAL A 74 6.00 1.11 -22.11
C VAL A 74 5.27 1.56 -23.38
N GLY A 75 4.25 0.82 -23.78
CA GLY A 75 3.39 1.18 -24.92
C GLY A 75 2.51 2.37 -24.57
N LEU A 76 2.49 3.40 -25.42
CA LEU A 76 1.68 4.61 -25.26
C LEU A 76 0.68 4.72 -26.41
N VAL A 77 -0.33 5.57 -26.26
CA VAL A 77 -1.31 5.83 -27.35
C VAL A 77 -0.65 6.32 -28.65
N ASP A 78 0.44 7.08 -28.56
CA ASP A 78 1.17 7.64 -29.70
C ASP A 78 2.51 6.91 -29.96
N GLY A 79 2.61 5.62 -29.60
CA GLY A 79 3.82 4.82 -29.85
C GLY A 79 4.39 4.17 -28.59
N ALA A 80 5.68 4.27 -28.36
CA ALA A 80 6.36 3.72 -27.20
C ALA A 80 7.13 4.81 -26.44
N SER A 81 7.10 4.73 -25.11
CA SER A 81 7.86 5.59 -24.22
C SER A 81 9.37 5.53 -24.50
N PRO A 82 10.13 6.61 -24.28
CA PRO A 82 11.59 6.52 -24.17
C PRO A 82 12.02 5.73 -22.93
N TYR A 83 11.21 5.69 -21.89
CA TYR A 83 11.48 4.98 -20.64
C TYR A 83 11.31 3.48 -20.82
N VAL A 84 12.32 2.72 -20.40
CA VAL A 84 12.28 1.26 -20.29
C VAL A 84 11.77 0.93 -18.90
N TRP A 85 10.73 0.10 -18.81
CA TRP A 85 10.17 -0.26 -17.50
C TRP A 85 11.21 -0.99 -16.65
N HIS A 86 11.31 -0.57 -15.41
CA HIS A 86 12.33 -1.04 -14.47
C HIS A 86 12.12 -2.52 -14.08
N THR A 87 13.17 -3.12 -13.58
CA THR A 87 13.21 -4.50 -13.07
C THR A 87 12.61 -4.56 -11.67
N ALA A 88 12.10 -5.74 -11.29
CA ALA A 88 11.51 -6.04 -9.99
C ALA A 88 10.48 -4.97 -9.57
N PRO A 89 9.39 -4.81 -10.33
CA PRO A 89 8.33 -3.86 -9.97
C PRO A 89 7.65 -4.28 -8.69
N ASP A 90 7.56 -3.35 -7.71
CA ASP A 90 7.07 -3.61 -6.38
C ASP A 90 5.96 -2.64 -5.98
N GLY A 91 6.01 -2.08 -4.76
CA GLY A 91 5.00 -1.18 -4.21
C GLY A 91 4.59 -0.07 -5.14
N ALA A 92 3.29 0.21 -5.18
CA ALA A 92 2.71 1.11 -6.17
C ALA A 92 1.60 1.98 -5.60
N ALA A 93 1.33 3.08 -6.29
CA ALA A 93 0.19 3.96 -5.98
C ALA A 93 -0.32 4.71 -7.22
N CYS A 94 -1.57 5.20 -7.12
CA CYS A 94 -2.18 6.08 -8.10
C CYS A 94 -2.48 7.46 -7.52
N PHE A 95 -2.07 8.51 -8.23
CA PHE A 95 -2.27 9.91 -7.85
C PHE A 95 -3.19 10.61 -8.86
N PRO A 96 -4.32 11.20 -8.43
CA PRO A 96 -5.27 11.82 -9.33
C PRO A 96 -4.70 13.08 -9.99
N GLU A 97 -5.02 13.28 -11.27
CA GLU A 97 -4.70 14.47 -12.05
C GLU A 97 -5.95 15.36 -12.25
N ALA A 98 -5.71 16.64 -12.50
CA ALA A 98 -6.79 17.62 -12.66
C ALA A 98 -7.65 17.41 -13.92
N ASP A 99 -7.15 16.68 -14.90
CA ASP A 99 -7.83 16.34 -16.15
C ASP A 99 -8.69 15.06 -16.04
N GLY A 100 -8.74 14.46 -14.84
CA GLY A 100 -9.45 13.21 -14.58
C GLY A 100 -8.60 11.96 -14.85
N GLY A 101 -7.39 12.11 -15.35
CA GLY A 101 -6.40 11.05 -15.44
C GLY A 101 -5.70 10.80 -14.09
N TRP A 102 -4.65 10.01 -14.11
CA TRP A 102 -3.83 9.76 -12.93
C TRP A 102 -2.39 9.41 -13.28
N ARG A 103 -1.52 9.53 -12.28
CA ARG A 103 -0.17 8.99 -12.33
C ARG A 103 -0.12 7.72 -11.49
N TYR A 104 0.35 6.66 -12.10
CA TYR A 104 0.73 5.42 -11.44
C TYR A 104 2.22 5.48 -11.18
N VAL A 105 2.66 5.25 -9.96
CA VAL A 105 4.07 5.08 -9.59
C VAL A 105 4.29 3.66 -9.11
N ASN A 106 5.48 3.13 -9.36
CA ASN A 106 5.84 1.78 -8.98
C ASN A 106 7.34 1.71 -8.65
N ASN A 107 7.65 1.09 -7.53
CA ASN A 107 8.99 0.90 -7.03
C ASN A 107 9.76 -0.15 -7.85
N SER A 108 11.09 -0.07 -7.78
CA SER A 108 12.03 -1.05 -8.33
C SER A 108 12.87 -1.62 -7.20
N GLU A 109 12.60 -2.85 -6.81
CA GLU A 109 13.31 -3.53 -5.70
C GLU A 109 14.66 -4.10 -6.15
N VAL A 110 15.53 -3.23 -6.67
CA VAL A 110 16.88 -3.61 -7.12
C VAL A 110 17.92 -3.03 -6.20
N GLY A 111 18.82 -3.85 -5.71
CA GLY A 111 19.89 -3.44 -4.79
C GLY A 111 21.04 -2.70 -5.47
N GLY A 112 21.99 -2.21 -4.64
CA GLY A 112 23.25 -1.64 -5.11
C GLY A 112 23.15 -0.26 -5.77
N GLY A 113 22.16 0.55 -5.41
CA GLY A 113 21.94 1.88 -5.99
C GLY A 113 21.31 1.84 -7.39
N LEU A 114 20.68 0.73 -7.75
CA LEU A 114 20.00 0.54 -9.05
C LEU A 114 18.48 0.52 -8.89
N GLY A 115 17.99 0.62 -7.66
CA GLY A 115 16.57 0.79 -7.34
C GLY A 115 16.07 2.20 -7.65
N GLY A 116 14.79 2.40 -7.46
CA GLY A 116 14.13 3.68 -7.72
C GLY A 116 12.62 3.55 -7.87
N VAL A 117 12.02 4.49 -8.58
CA VAL A 117 10.58 4.56 -8.84
C VAL A 117 10.36 4.93 -10.31
N GLY A 118 9.53 4.15 -11.00
CA GLY A 118 9.03 4.49 -12.33
C GLY A 118 7.62 5.03 -12.28
N GLY A 119 7.23 5.83 -13.28
CA GLY A 119 5.89 6.40 -13.39
C GLY A 119 5.25 6.19 -14.76
N ILE A 120 3.92 6.02 -14.75
CA ILE A 120 3.10 6.04 -15.97
C ILE A 120 1.95 7.03 -15.76
N ARG A 121 1.79 7.98 -16.65
CA ARG A 121 0.61 8.85 -16.69
C ARG A 121 -0.48 8.25 -17.55
N PHE A 122 -1.67 8.14 -17.00
CA PHE A 122 -2.87 7.68 -17.69
C PHE A 122 -3.85 8.82 -17.94
N ALA A 123 -4.54 8.79 -19.09
CA ALA A 123 -5.73 9.58 -19.33
C ALA A 123 -6.92 9.05 -18.50
N ALA A 124 -8.00 9.83 -18.42
CA ALA A 124 -9.22 9.46 -17.69
C ALA A 124 -9.87 8.13 -18.16
N ASP A 125 -9.64 7.74 -19.41
CA ASP A 125 -10.10 6.45 -19.96
C ASP A 125 -9.15 5.28 -19.66
N GLY A 126 -8.01 5.54 -19.00
CA GLY A 126 -6.97 4.57 -18.69
C GLY A 126 -5.97 4.34 -19.82
N SER A 127 -5.95 5.16 -20.85
CA SER A 127 -4.94 5.11 -21.89
C SER A 127 -3.60 5.64 -21.39
N PRO A 128 -2.46 4.93 -21.56
CA PRO A 128 -1.15 5.40 -21.13
C PRO A 128 -0.65 6.52 -22.04
N LEU A 129 -0.29 7.66 -21.46
CA LEU A 129 0.14 8.87 -22.17
C LEU A 129 1.65 9.10 -22.10
N GLU A 130 2.26 8.79 -20.96
CA GLU A 130 3.67 8.99 -20.67
C GLU A 130 4.19 7.88 -19.76
N ALA A 131 5.49 7.55 -19.87
CA ALA A 131 6.21 6.78 -18.87
C ALA A 131 7.60 7.38 -18.68
N TYR A 132 8.05 7.45 -17.41
CA TYR A 132 9.24 8.21 -17.01
C TYR A 132 9.83 7.68 -15.70
N SER A 133 11.07 8.09 -15.40
CA SER A 133 11.69 7.89 -14.09
C SER A 133 11.19 8.93 -13.10
N VAL A 134 10.91 8.50 -11.87
CA VAL A 134 10.47 9.34 -10.75
C VAL A 134 11.59 9.49 -9.72
N LEU A 135 12.28 8.40 -9.38
CA LEU A 135 13.38 8.35 -8.43
C LEU A 135 14.44 7.37 -8.94
N GLU A 136 15.71 7.70 -8.78
CA GLU A 136 16.85 6.88 -9.17
C GLU A 136 17.93 6.85 -8.09
N GLY A 137 18.79 5.86 -8.13
CA GLY A 137 19.98 5.80 -7.29
C GLY A 137 19.73 5.32 -5.86
N THR A 138 18.58 4.75 -5.59
CA THR A 138 18.20 4.15 -4.31
C THR A 138 18.39 2.62 -4.35
N SER A 139 18.06 1.91 -3.28
CA SER A 139 18.37 0.50 -3.17
C SER A 139 17.21 -0.29 -2.58
N ARG A 140 16.76 -1.33 -3.31
CA ARG A 140 15.66 -2.21 -2.89
C ARG A 140 14.44 -1.43 -2.44
N ASN A 141 13.91 -0.60 -3.33
CA ASN A 141 12.65 0.09 -3.08
C ASN A 141 11.50 -0.94 -3.13
N CYS A 142 11.11 -1.42 -1.95
CA CYS A 142 10.08 -2.43 -1.80
C CYS A 142 8.68 -1.80 -1.86
N ALA A 143 8.01 -1.56 -0.76
CA ALA A 143 6.72 -0.89 -0.78
C ALA A 143 6.83 0.61 -0.42
N GLY A 144 5.78 1.19 0.13
CA GLY A 144 5.76 2.61 0.46
C GLY A 144 4.37 3.11 0.84
N GLY A 145 4.13 4.42 0.65
CA GLY A 145 2.84 5.02 0.99
C GLY A 145 2.53 6.34 0.32
N VAL A 146 1.24 6.59 0.14
CA VAL A 146 0.73 7.87 -0.37
C VAL A 146 0.62 8.90 0.74
N THR A 147 0.96 10.13 0.43
CA THR A 147 0.79 11.24 1.38
C THR A 147 -0.44 12.09 1.07
N PRO A 148 -1.06 12.71 2.09
CA PRO A 148 -2.17 13.64 1.88
C PRO A 148 -1.79 14.90 1.10
N TRP A 149 -0.50 15.22 1.02
CA TRP A 149 0.04 16.36 0.25
C TRP A 149 0.46 16.00 -1.17
N GLY A 150 0.24 14.70 -1.60
CA GLY A 150 0.34 14.29 -2.98
C GLY A 150 1.72 13.80 -3.42
N THR A 151 2.54 13.28 -2.50
CA THR A 151 3.83 12.64 -2.78
C THR A 151 3.80 11.14 -2.52
N TRP A 152 4.78 10.43 -3.05
CA TRP A 152 5.06 9.03 -2.78
C TRP A 152 6.20 8.91 -1.77
N LEU A 153 6.00 8.11 -0.74
CA LEU A 153 7.05 7.67 0.18
C LEU A 153 7.49 6.28 -0.25
N SER A 154 8.70 6.16 -0.77
CA SER A 154 9.29 4.91 -1.24
C SER A 154 10.24 4.38 -0.17
N CYS A 155 10.04 3.14 0.25
CA CYS A 155 10.77 2.49 1.33
C CYS A 155 11.92 1.64 0.80
N GLU A 156 13.12 1.77 1.37
CA GLU A 156 14.26 0.92 1.06
C GLU A 156 14.33 -0.26 2.02
N GLU A 157 14.13 -1.46 1.51
CA GLU A 157 14.40 -2.73 2.19
C GLU A 157 15.90 -3.07 2.09
N ALA A 158 16.74 -2.17 2.60
CA ALA A 158 18.19 -2.21 2.43
C ALA A 158 18.96 -2.53 3.73
N GLY A 159 18.37 -3.35 4.61
CA GLY A 159 18.92 -3.71 5.92
C GLY A 159 18.97 -2.51 6.86
N ASP A 160 19.91 -2.51 7.81
CA ASP A 160 20.04 -1.48 8.85
C ASP A 160 20.37 -0.06 8.32
N GLY A 161 20.50 0.12 7.01
CA GLY A 161 20.75 1.41 6.38
C GLY A 161 19.63 1.88 5.47
N GLY A 162 18.55 1.11 5.36
CA GLY A 162 17.38 1.45 4.56
C GLY A 162 16.71 2.73 5.05
N GLN A 163 16.18 3.52 4.12
CA GLN A 163 15.54 4.80 4.38
C GLN A 163 14.20 4.92 3.66
N VAL A 164 13.38 5.86 4.10
CA VAL A 164 12.21 6.31 3.37
C VAL A 164 12.59 7.51 2.50
N TRP A 165 12.29 7.43 1.22
CA TRP A 165 12.50 8.49 0.24
C TRP A 165 11.18 9.12 -0.18
N GLU A 166 11.05 10.42 -0.04
CA GLU A 166 9.89 11.14 -0.57
C GLU A 166 10.18 11.64 -1.99
N CYS A 167 9.25 11.40 -2.92
CA CYS A 167 9.36 11.88 -4.30
C CYS A 167 8.02 12.37 -4.86
N ALA A 168 8.08 13.30 -5.82
CA ALA A 168 6.90 13.73 -6.56
C ALA A 168 6.50 12.68 -7.59
N PRO A 169 5.20 12.28 -7.67
CA PRO A 169 4.75 11.26 -8.62
C PRO A 169 4.98 11.62 -10.10
N ASP A 170 5.26 12.88 -10.41
CA ASP A 170 5.56 13.37 -11.76
C ASP A 170 7.07 13.50 -12.04
N GLY A 171 7.93 13.13 -11.09
CA GLY A 171 9.37 13.27 -11.21
C GLY A 171 9.86 14.71 -11.27
N SER A 172 9.07 15.69 -10.83
CA SER A 172 9.38 17.13 -10.97
C SER A 172 10.52 17.62 -10.06
N TRP A 173 10.94 16.81 -9.08
CA TRP A 173 12.08 17.11 -8.22
C TRP A 173 12.78 15.81 -7.76
N GLU A 174 14.05 15.95 -7.40
CA GLU A 174 14.86 14.84 -6.87
C GLU A 174 14.30 14.34 -5.54
N GLY A 175 14.28 13.01 -5.35
CA GLY A 175 13.83 12.40 -4.11
C GLY A 175 14.63 12.85 -2.90
N VAL A 176 14.00 12.91 -1.74
CA VAL A 176 14.60 13.35 -0.48
C VAL A 176 14.49 12.24 0.55
N PRO A 177 15.60 11.80 1.17
CA PRO A 177 15.56 10.83 2.25
C PRO A 177 15.06 11.46 3.54
N HIS A 178 14.40 10.67 4.37
CA HIS A 178 13.88 11.05 5.68
C HIS A 178 14.49 10.20 6.81
N PRO A 179 15.75 10.42 7.20
CA PRO A 179 16.46 9.57 8.15
C PRO A 179 15.84 9.55 9.56
N MET A 180 15.05 10.55 9.91
CA MET A 180 14.37 10.58 11.22
C MET A 180 13.16 9.64 11.29
N LEU A 181 12.72 9.06 10.16
CA LEU A 181 11.75 7.95 10.15
C LEU A 181 12.37 6.61 10.58
N GLY A 182 13.67 6.59 10.84
CA GLY A 182 14.46 5.42 11.23
C GLY A 182 15.40 4.95 10.13
N LEU A 183 16.45 4.20 10.53
CA LEU A 183 17.34 3.48 9.62
C LEU A 183 17.17 1.98 9.89
N TYR A 184 16.43 1.29 9.02
CA TYR A 184 16.14 -0.14 9.12
C TYR A 184 15.62 -0.70 7.78
N ASN A 185 15.29 -1.95 7.75
CA ASN A 185 14.71 -2.61 6.58
C ASN A 185 13.26 -2.14 6.40
N HIS A 186 13.12 -0.96 5.76
CA HIS A 186 11.81 -0.33 5.57
C HIS A 186 10.98 -1.07 4.53
N GLU A 187 9.78 -1.50 4.93
CA GLU A 187 8.85 -2.10 4.00
C GLU A 187 7.83 -1.08 3.48
N ALA A 188 6.98 -0.56 4.33
CA ALA A 188 5.90 0.31 3.89
C ALA A 188 5.55 1.43 4.88
N VAL A 189 4.80 2.43 4.40
CA VAL A 189 4.36 3.60 5.18
C VAL A 189 2.87 3.86 4.96
N ALA A 190 2.12 4.16 6.02
CA ALA A 190 0.76 4.67 5.94
C ALA A 190 0.62 6.00 6.69
N VAL A 191 -0.06 6.98 6.12
CA VAL A 191 -0.24 8.30 6.72
C VAL A 191 -1.65 8.46 7.26
N ASP A 192 -1.77 8.74 8.56
CA ASP A 192 -3.02 9.16 9.20
C ASP A 192 -3.14 10.69 9.15
N PRO A 193 -4.02 11.24 8.30
CA PRO A 193 -4.15 12.68 8.16
C PRO A 193 -4.92 13.34 9.32
N VAL A 194 -5.57 12.54 10.18
CA VAL A 194 -6.39 13.06 11.28
C VAL A 194 -5.53 13.34 12.50
N ASN A 195 -4.68 12.37 12.90
CA ASN A 195 -3.79 12.52 14.04
C ASN A 195 -2.38 12.98 13.61
N GLN A 196 -2.12 13.14 12.30
CA GLN A 196 -0.85 13.62 11.74
C GLN A 196 0.31 12.67 12.07
N HIS A 197 0.05 11.36 11.95
CA HIS A 197 1.02 10.29 12.18
C HIS A 197 1.36 9.56 10.88
N LEU A 198 2.60 9.09 10.78
CA LEU A 198 2.99 8.07 9.82
C LEU A 198 3.19 6.75 10.58
N PHE A 199 2.68 5.66 10.05
CA PHE A 199 2.92 4.31 10.57
C PHE A 199 3.82 3.56 9.61
N LEU A 200 4.76 2.76 10.14
CA LEU A 200 5.80 2.12 9.34
C LEU A 200 6.01 0.67 9.80
N THR A 201 6.32 -0.19 8.85
CA THR A 201 6.67 -1.59 9.06
C THR A 201 8.15 -1.85 8.79
N GLU A 202 8.73 -2.81 9.51
CA GLU A 202 10.11 -3.28 9.37
C GLU A 202 10.08 -4.77 8.98
N ASP A 203 10.60 -5.13 7.80
CA ASP A 203 10.74 -6.53 7.39
C ASP A 203 12.01 -7.14 8.00
N ASP A 204 11.86 -7.64 9.20
CA ASP A 204 12.85 -8.43 9.93
C ASP A 204 12.12 -9.37 10.89
N PRO A 205 12.59 -10.60 11.13
CA PRO A 205 11.96 -11.52 12.10
C PRO A 205 11.81 -10.96 13.51
N GLY A 206 12.60 -9.97 13.88
CA GLY A 206 12.47 -9.21 15.13
C GLY A 206 11.98 -7.78 14.92
N GLY A 207 11.46 -7.47 13.72
CA GLY A 207 11.04 -6.14 13.29
C GLY A 207 9.97 -5.53 14.18
N LEU A 208 9.89 -4.23 14.20
CA LEU A 208 8.95 -3.48 15.02
C LEU A 208 7.88 -2.79 14.16
N PHE A 209 6.80 -2.40 14.82
CA PHE A 209 5.78 -1.53 14.25
C PHE A 209 5.99 -0.13 14.80
N TYR A 210 6.30 0.81 13.91
CA TYR A 210 6.64 2.17 14.30
C TYR A 210 5.54 3.16 13.97
N ARG A 211 5.57 4.32 14.65
CA ARG A 211 4.88 5.53 14.21
C ARG A 211 5.78 6.75 14.34
N TRP A 212 5.68 7.64 13.36
CA TRP A 212 6.25 8.98 13.43
C TRP A 212 5.16 9.97 13.80
N VAL A 213 5.33 10.68 14.91
CA VAL A 213 4.46 11.75 15.35
C VAL A 213 5.06 13.05 14.84
N MET A 214 4.42 13.68 13.86
CA MET A 214 4.90 14.96 13.33
C MET A 214 4.83 16.06 14.39
N ALA A 215 5.86 16.91 14.48
CA ALA A 215 5.85 18.05 15.37
C ALA A 215 4.75 19.05 14.99
N GLU A 216 4.34 19.87 15.97
CA GLU A 216 3.25 20.85 15.77
C GLU A 216 3.49 21.74 14.54
N GLY A 217 2.51 21.83 13.64
CA GLY A 217 2.55 22.62 12.42
C GLY A 217 3.24 21.93 11.22
N ARG A 218 4.02 20.87 11.42
CA ARG A 218 4.75 20.19 10.32
C ARG A 218 3.84 19.57 9.29
N PHE A 219 2.70 19.03 9.72
CA PHE A 219 1.69 18.50 8.81
C PHE A 219 1.08 19.60 7.92
N ASP A 220 0.73 20.74 8.51
CA ASP A 220 0.21 21.89 7.76
C ASP A 220 1.26 22.47 6.81
N ASP A 221 2.54 22.50 7.22
CA ASP A 221 3.65 22.88 6.36
C ASP A 221 3.78 21.93 5.16
N ALA A 222 3.70 20.61 5.37
CA ALA A 222 3.72 19.63 4.30
C ALA A 222 2.52 19.79 3.35
N MET A 223 1.31 19.96 3.89
CA MET A 223 0.11 20.24 3.10
C MET A 223 0.20 21.55 2.28
N ALA A 224 0.96 22.52 2.76
CA ALA A 224 1.13 23.80 2.08
C ALA A 224 2.26 23.76 1.03
N SER A 225 3.36 23.07 1.31
CA SER A 225 4.54 22.99 0.44
C SER A 225 4.49 21.84 -0.56
N GLY A 226 3.70 20.78 -0.30
CA GLY A 226 3.70 19.53 -1.06
C GLY A 226 4.90 18.63 -0.73
N ARG A 227 5.51 18.80 0.44
CA ARG A 227 6.67 18.03 0.90
C ARG A 227 6.74 18.02 2.41
N MET A 228 7.03 16.87 2.99
CA MET A 228 7.28 16.78 4.43
C MET A 228 8.72 17.09 4.80
N ARG A 229 8.97 17.22 6.09
CA ARG A 229 10.30 17.26 6.71
C ARG A 229 10.37 16.20 7.80
N ALA A 230 11.41 15.38 7.74
CA ALA A 230 11.79 14.42 8.77
C ALA A 230 13.32 14.16 8.66
N ASP A 231 14.07 15.25 8.55
CA ASP A 231 15.52 15.28 8.44
C ASP A 231 16.18 15.83 9.72
N ASP A 232 15.40 16.40 10.63
CA ASP A 232 15.83 16.97 11.90
C ASP A 232 15.00 16.40 13.06
N PRO A 233 15.59 16.11 14.25
CA PRO A 233 14.85 15.69 15.43
C PRO A 233 13.72 16.63 15.88
N GLU A 234 13.79 17.91 15.49
CA GLU A 234 12.72 18.88 15.77
C GLU A 234 11.48 18.71 14.87
N ASP A 235 11.55 17.90 13.81
CA ASP A 235 10.44 17.70 12.88
C ASP A 235 9.40 16.70 13.40
N GLY A 236 9.74 15.88 14.39
CA GLY A 236 8.83 14.91 15.00
C GLY A 236 9.49 13.93 15.96
N THR A 237 8.77 12.89 16.33
CA THR A 237 9.26 11.83 17.24
C THR A 237 8.91 10.46 16.67
N LEU A 238 9.92 9.61 16.48
CA LEU A 238 9.72 8.20 16.15
C LEU A 238 9.40 7.42 17.42
N GLN A 239 8.38 6.56 17.36
CA GLN A 239 7.94 5.73 18.46
C GLN A 239 7.75 4.29 17.98
N ALA A 240 7.93 3.33 18.87
CA ALA A 240 7.67 1.91 18.64
C ALA A 240 6.48 1.42 19.48
N ALA A 241 5.72 0.46 18.95
CA ALA A 241 4.54 -0.08 19.59
C ALA A 241 4.89 -1.10 20.68
N VAL A 242 4.32 -0.93 21.87
CA VAL A 242 4.31 -1.94 22.95
C VAL A 242 2.88 -2.44 23.10
N MET A 243 2.64 -3.71 22.74
CA MET A 243 1.33 -4.33 22.74
C MET A 243 1.16 -5.25 23.93
N ALA A 244 0.11 -5.05 24.73
CA ALA A 244 -0.28 -5.93 25.81
C ALA A 244 -1.00 -7.20 25.30
N GLU A 245 -1.11 -8.24 26.12
CA GLU A 245 -1.78 -9.50 25.76
C GLU A 245 -3.24 -9.32 25.32
N ASP A 246 -3.92 -8.29 25.82
CA ASP A 246 -5.29 -7.98 25.41
C ASP A 246 -5.38 -7.11 24.15
N GLY A 247 -4.23 -6.78 23.53
CA GLY A 247 -4.11 -5.96 22.32
C GLY A 247 -4.07 -4.45 22.57
N ALA A 248 -4.10 -3.98 23.81
CA ALA A 248 -3.90 -2.56 24.11
C ALA A 248 -2.48 -2.14 23.70
N VAL A 249 -2.34 -0.95 23.13
CA VAL A 249 -1.07 -0.45 22.61
C VAL A 249 -0.65 0.82 23.33
N GLU A 250 0.58 0.81 23.82
CA GLU A 250 1.31 1.99 24.25
C GLU A 250 2.45 2.27 23.25
N TRP A 251 2.91 3.51 23.19
CA TRP A 251 3.96 3.92 22.28
C TRP A 251 5.15 4.44 23.10
N VAL A 252 6.32 3.93 22.80
CA VAL A 252 7.58 4.32 23.44
C VAL A 252 8.46 5.07 22.46
N ASP A 253 9.08 6.17 22.91
CA ASP A 253 9.97 6.96 22.07
C ASP A 253 11.22 6.15 21.70
N VAL A 254 11.61 6.18 20.42
CA VAL A 254 12.88 5.67 19.94
C VAL A 254 13.96 6.73 20.25
N PRO A 255 14.95 6.41 21.09
CA PRO A 255 15.89 7.43 21.58
C PRO A 255 16.78 8.03 20.48
N ASP A 256 17.14 7.22 19.48
CA ASP A 256 17.97 7.61 18.35
C ASP A 256 17.48 6.90 17.08
N PRO A 257 16.70 7.58 16.22
CA PRO A 257 16.21 6.98 14.97
C PRO A 257 17.31 6.53 14.00
N THR A 258 18.55 7.00 14.19
CA THR A 258 19.69 6.61 13.34
C THR A 258 20.55 5.50 13.93
N ALA A 259 20.14 4.91 15.07
CA ALA A 259 20.81 3.73 15.66
C ALA A 259 20.72 2.52 14.71
N THR A 260 21.75 1.67 14.72
CA THR A 260 21.83 0.47 13.87
C THR A 260 22.32 -0.75 14.67
N PRO A 261 21.55 -1.82 14.80
CA PRO A 261 20.13 -1.94 14.39
C PRO A 261 19.20 -1.12 15.27
N LEU A 262 18.22 -0.45 14.65
CA LEU A 262 17.30 0.43 15.36
C LEU A 262 16.48 -0.31 16.42
N ARG A 263 15.95 -1.50 16.08
CA ARG A 263 15.11 -2.33 16.96
C ARG A 263 15.78 -2.72 18.28
N ASP A 264 17.11 -2.80 18.30
CA ASP A 264 17.87 -3.12 19.54
C ASP A 264 17.99 -1.90 20.48
N SER A 265 17.62 -0.71 20.03
CA SER A 265 17.71 0.53 20.80
C SER A 265 16.50 0.82 21.68
N VAL A 266 15.40 0.07 21.52
CA VAL A 266 14.12 0.31 22.18
C VAL A 266 13.48 -1.02 22.61
N ASP A 267 12.87 -1.06 23.80
CA ASP A 267 12.13 -2.24 24.29
C ASP A 267 10.67 -2.15 23.84
N ALA A 268 10.34 -2.86 22.75
CA ALA A 268 9.04 -2.82 22.10
C ALA A 268 8.59 -4.22 21.68
N THR A 269 7.34 -4.36 21.24
CA THR A 269 6.78 -5.64 20.82
C THR A 269 7.26 -5.98 19.39
N PRO A 270 7.91 -7.15 19.18
CA PRO A 270 8.27 -7.57 17.83
C PRO A 270 7.03 -8.00 17.02
N PHE A 271 7.06 -7.67 15.73
CA PHE A 271 6.14 -8.14 14.72
C PHE A 271 6.96 -8.86 13.64
N ASP A 272 6.74 -10.16 13.45
CA ASP A 272 7.62 -11.07 12.72
C ASP A 272 7.57 -10.85 11.19
N GLY A 273 8.50 -10.04 10.66
CA GLY A 273 8.54 -9.66 9.26
C GLY A 273 7.35 -8.75 8.88
N GLY A 274 7.42 -7.49 9.29
CA GLY A 274 6.38 -6.49 8.99
C GLY A 274 6.43 -6.10 7.53
N GLU A 275 5.33 -6.32 6.80
CA GLU A 275 5.17 -6.12 5.38
C GLU A 275 4.30 -4.91 5.05
N GLY A 276 3.42 -5.02 4.04
CA GLY A 276 2.56 -3.95 3.59
C GLY A 276 1.73 -3.28 4.69
N ILE A 277 1.42 -2.01 4.51
CA ILE A 277 0.61 -1.22 5.45
C ILE A 277 -0.35 -0.29 4.71
N TRP A 278 -1.54 -0.08 5.27
CA TRP A 278 -2.53 0.83 4.71
C TRP A 278 -3.36 1.53 5.78
N TYR A 279 -3.54 2.84 5.64
CA TYR A 279 -4.47 3.61 6.47
C TYR A 279 -5.84 3.71 5.81
N ASP A 280 -6.89 3.43 6.57
CA ASP A 280 -8.27 3.68 6.16
C ASP A 280 -9.17 4.09 7.34
N SER A 281 -9.71 5.30 7.27
CA SER A 281 -10.81 5.77 8.14
C SER A 281 -10.56 5.58 9.66
N GLY A 282 -9.32 5.82 10.12
CA GLY A 282 -8.92 5.71 11.53
C GLY A 282 -8.44 4.33 11.95
N PHE A 283 -8.24 3.43 10.97
CA PHE A 283 -7.63 2.13 11.15
C PHE A 283 -6.37 2.01 10.29
N VAL A 284 -5.37 1.32 10.82
CA VAL A 284 -4.17 0.94 10.06
C VAL A 284 -4.15 -0.57 9.94
N TYR A 285 -4.13 -1.06 8.73
CA TYR A 285 -3.98 -2.47 8.39
C TYR A 285 -2.52 -2.73 8.04
N PHE A 286 -1.95 -3.80 8.55
CA PHE A 286 -0.60 -4.21 8.17
C PHE A 286 -0.46 -5.73 8.22
N THR A 287 0.51 -6.24 7.53
CA THR A 287 0.77 -7.67 7.40
C THR A 287 2.10 -8.04 8.05
N THR A 288 2.22 -9.30 8.48
CA THR A 288 3.47 -9.89 8.96
C THR A 288 3.68 -11.24 8.28
N LYS A 289 4.79 -11.38 7.53
CA LYS A 289 5.08 -12.56 6.70
C LYS A 289 5.43 -13.77 7.55
N GLY A 290 6.24 -13.59 8.59
CA GLY A 290 6.79 -14.68 9.38
C GLY A 290 5.74 -15.52 10.12
N ASP A 291 4.64 -14.91 10.54
CA ASP A 291 3.52 -15.59 11.19
C ASP A 291 2.21 -15.58 10.37
N THR A 292 2.27 -15.11 9.12
CA THR A 292 1.14 -15.08 8.16
C THR A 292 -0.09 -14.40 8.73
N ARG A 293 0.07 -13.18 9.28
CA ARG A 293 -1.02 -12.42 9.88
C ARG A 293 -1.37 -11.15 9.11
N VAL A 294 -2.65 -10.81 9.17
CA VAL A 294 -3.15 -9.46 8.86
C VAL A 294 -3.62 -8.83 10.15
N TRP A 295 -3.03 -7.71 10.49
CA TRP A 295 -3.31 -6.94 11.70
C TRP A 295 -4.14 -5.72 11.40
N VAL A 296 -4.83 -5.21 12.41
CA VAL A 296 -5.50 -3.93 12.36
C VAL A 296 -5.28 -3.14 13.65
N HIS A 297 -4.78 -1.94 13.51
CA HIS A 297 -4.66 -0.97 14.61
C HIS A 297 -5.83 0.01 14.57
N ASP A 298 -6.70 -0.06 15.59
CA ASP A 298 -7.72 0.95 15.88
C ASP A 298 -7.04 2.13 16.58
N ILE A 299 -6.78 3.20 15.83
CA ILE A 299 -6.05 4.37 16.33
C ILE A 299 -6.78 5.02 17.51
N ALA A 300 -8.09 5.22 17.41
CA ALA A 300 -8.87 5.85 18.47
C ALA A 300 -9.03 4.94 19.71
N GLY A 301 -9.09 3.63 19.51
CA GLY A 301 -9.16 2.63 20.57
C GLY A 301 -7.82 2.28 21.21
N GLN A 302 -6.72 2.73 20.62
CA GLN A 302 -5.35 2.35 20.99
C GLN A 302 -5.22 0.83 21.17
N ARG A 303 -5.63 0.09 20.11
CA ARG A 303 -5.62 -1.37 20.12
C ARG A 303 -5.14 -1.93 18.80
N ILE A 304 -4.31 -2.96 18.85
CA ILE A 304 -3.98 -3.82 17.70
C ILE A 304 -4.72 -5.15 17.88
N SER A 305 -5.29 -5.66 16.81
CA SER A 305 -6.01 -6.93 16.78
C SER A 305 -5.64 -7.71 15.53
N VAL A 306 -5.74 -9.03 15.58
CA VAL A 306 -5.55 -9.89 14.41
C VAL A 306 -6.83 -9.92 13.60
N LEU A 307 -6.76 -9.51 12.33
CA LEU A 307 -7.84 -9.62 11.36
C LEU A 307 -7.87 -11.01 10.72
N TYR A 308 -6.69 -11.55 10.40
CA TYR A 308 -6.50 -12.89 9.86
C TYR A 308 -5.26 -13.53 10.51
N ASP A 309 -5.36 -14.82 10.85
CA ASP A 309 -4.25 -15.62 11.41
C ASP A 309 -4.10 -16.91 10.61
N GLY A 310 -3.05 -17.00 9.79
CA GLY A 310 -2.78 -18.16 8.95
C GLY A 310 -2.34 -19.39 9.72
N VAL A 311 -1.84 -19.23 10.95
CA VAL A 311 -1.49 -20.37 11.82
C VAL A 311 -2.75 -21.04 12.37
N GLU A 312 -3.77 -20.25 12.71
CA GLU A 312 -5.06 -20.78 13.20
C GLU A 312 -5.99 -21.23 12.05
N ASP A 313 -5.79 -20.72 10.83
CA ASP A 313 -6.55 -21.10 9.64
C ASP A 313 -5.65 -21.56 8.48
N PRO A 314 -4.88 -22.64 8.65
CA PRO A 314 -3.92 -23.11 7.63
C PRO A 314 -4.58 -23.57 6.31
N GLU A 315 -5.89 -23.80 6.31
CA GLU A 315 -6.67 -24.10 5.11
C GLU A 315 -7.40 -22.86 4.55
N GLY A 316 -7.23 -21.69 5.18
CA GLY A 316 -7.85 -20.41 4.79
C GLY A 316 -7.37 -19.88 3.45
N GLY A 317 -6.26 -20.40 2.95
CA GLY A 317 -5.74 -20.16 1.61
C GLY A 317 -4.96 -18.87 1.46
N LEU A 318 -4.84 -18.01 2.47
CA LEU A 318 -3.93 -16.87 2.47
C LEU A 318 -2.58 -17.34 3.00
N ALA A 319 -1.56 -17.25 2.18
CA ALA A 319 -0.21 -17.70 2.49
C ALA A 319 0.82 -16.67 2.02
N GLY A 320 1.93 -16.51 2.77
CA GLY A 320 2.97 -15.55 2.40
C GLY A 320 2.40 -14.13 2.24
N VAL A 321 1.68 -13.66 3.26
CA VAL A 321 1.09 -12.32 3.23
C VAL A 321 2.17 -11.26 3.06
N ASP A 322 1.92 -10.32 2.18
CA ASP A 322 2.82 -9.25 1.80
C ASP A 322 2.06 -7.92 1.73
N ASN A 323 2.01 -7.26 0.59
CA ASN A 323 1.38 -5.96 0.45
C ASN A 323 -0.13 -6.01 0.76
N VAL A 324 -0.63 -4.96 1.39
CA VAL A 324 -2.05 -4.79 1.72
C VAL A 324 -2.58 -3.46 1.17
N THR A 325 -3.79 -3.48 0.64
CA THR A 325 -4.53 -2.27 0.25
C THR A 325 -6.00 -2.40 0.58
N ILE A 326 -6.69 -1.29 0.67
CA ILE A 326 -8.13 -1.26 0.92
C ILE A 326 -8.88 -0.85 -0.34
N ALA A 327 -9.80 -1.71 -0.77
CA ALA A 327 -10.68 -1.41 -1.89
C ALA A 327 -11.65 -0.27 -1.54
N PRO A 328 -12.21 0.44 -2.53
CA PRO A 328 -13.22 1.49 -2.29
C PRO A 328 -14.41 1.02 -1.47
N SER A 329 -14.76 -0.25 -1.55
CA SER A 329 -15.81 -0.91 -0.74
C SER A 329 -15.45 -1.08 0.74
N GLY A 330 -14.18 -0.93 1.12
CA GLY A 330 -13.65 -1.25 2.45
C GLY A 330 -13.13 -2.68 2.59
N ASP A 331 -13.18 -3.49 1.52
CA ASP A 331 -12.58 -4.82 1.52
C ASP A 331 -11.06 -4.72 1.61
N VAL A 332 -10.44 -5.60 2.40
CA VAL A 332 -8.99 -5.68 2.54
C VAL A 332 -8.44 -6.61 1.47
N LEU A 333 -7.55 -6.12 0.64
CA LEU A 333 -6.85 -6.91 -0.38
C LEU A 333 -5.43 -7.18 0.11
N VAL A 334 -5.05 -8.45 0.10
CA VAL A 334 -3.71 -8.91 0.49
C VAL A 334 -3.07 -9.62 -0.69
N ALA A 335 -1.89 -9.19 -1.07
CA ALA A 335 -1.05 -9.85 -2.06
C ALA A 335 -0.21 -10.93 -1.39
N GLU A 336 0.16 -11.97 -2.13
CA GLU A 336 0.95 -13.10 -1.63
C GLU A 336 2.38 -13.07 -2.21
N ASP A 337 3.36 -13.22 -1.34
CA ASP A 337 4.73 -13.54 -1.72
C ASP A 337 4.84 -15.06 -1.94
N GLY A 338 4.91 -15.47 -3.20
CA GLY A 338 4.98 -16.88 -3.59
C GLY A 338 3.66 -17.64 -3.46
N GLY A 339 3.72 -18.89 -2.99
CA GLY A 339 2.56 -19.73 -2.83
C GLY A 339 1.84 -20.03 -4.15
N ASN A 340 0.54 -19.76 -4.20
CA ASN A 340 -0.28 -19.90 -5.40
C ASN A 340 -0.51 -18.58 -6.15
N MET A 341 0.22 -17.52 -5.78
CA MET A 341 0.28 -16.23 -6.48
C MET A 341 -1.08 -15.56 -6.59
N GLU A 342 -1.69 -15.23 -5.45
CA GLU A 342 -3.02 -14.64 -5.39
C GLU A 342 -3.00 -13.18 -4.86
N ILE A 343 -3.99 -12.42 -5.27
CA ILE A 343 -4.52 -11.32 -4.47
C ILE A 343 -5.80 -11.85 -3.85
N ARG A 344 -5.82 -11.92 -2.53
CA ARG A 344 -6.98 -12.36 -1.77
C ARG A 344 -7.69 -11.19 -1.12
N MET A 345 -8.99 -11.35 -0.95
CA MET A 345 -9.85 -10.34 -0.38
C MET A 345 -10.44 -10.84 0.94
N ILE A 346 -10.30 -10.04 1.99
CA ILE A 346 -11.07 -10.20 3.22
C ILE A 346 -12.24 -9.22 3.13
N THR A 347 -13.45 -9.74 2.99
CA THR A 347 -14.63 -8.90 2.77
C THR A 347 -15.01 -8.09 4.01
N ALA A 348 -15.31 -6.81 3.84
CA ALA A 348 -15.62 -5.91 4.94
C ALA A 348 -16.96 -6.22 5.64
N ASP A 349 -17.90 -6.83 4.95
CA ASP A 349 -19.25 -7.13 5.46
C ASP A 349 -19.36 -8.51 6.13
N THR A 350 -18.68 -9.53 5.60
CA THR A 350 -18.84 -10.93 6.06
C THR A 350 -17.55 -11.55 6.59
N ARG A 351 -16.39 -10.89 6.39
CA ARG A 351 -15.04 -11.42 6.69
C ARG A 351 -14.73 -12.73 5.96
N GLU A 352 -15.31 -12.93 4.79
CA GLU A 352 -14.92 -14.03 3.93
C GLU A 352 -13.55 -13.78 3.32
N VAL A 353 -12.68 -14.80 3.37
CA VAL A 353 -11.36 -14.78 2.71
C VAL A 353 -11.52 -15.51 1.37
N VAL A 354 -11.42 -14.76 0.28
CA VAL A 354 -11.68 -15.26 -1.07
C VAL A 354 -10.62 -14.76 -2.06
N PRO A 355 -10.26 -15.56 -3.09
CA PRO A 355 -9.36 -15.10 -4.13
C PRO A 355 -10.06 -14.08 -5.04
N LEU A 356 -9.35 -13.02 -5.41
CA LEU A 356 -9.77 -12.03 -6.41
C LEU A 356 -9.00 -12.17 -7.72
N VAL A 357 -7.71 -12.44 -7.63
CA VAL A 357 -6.81 -12.66 -8.77
C VAL A 357 -5.94 -13.86 -8.44
N GLN A 358 -5.66 -14.71 -9.45
CA GLN A 358 -4.59 -15.70 -9.35
C GLN A 358 -3.74 -15.69 -10.62
N MET A 359 -2.45 -15.84 -10.46
CA MET A 359 -1.45 -15.85 -11.54
C MET A 359 -0.77 -17.23 -11.62
N PRO A 360 -1.42 -18.24 -12.22
CA PRO A 360 -0.85 -19.57 -12.32
C PRO A 360 0.14 -19.69 -13.46
N GLY A 361 0.99 -20.73 -13.38
CA GLY A 361 1.83 -21.16 -14.49
C GLY A 361 3.28 -20.72 -14.42
N PRO A 362 4.11 -21.23 -15.33
CA PRO A 362 5.56 -21.12 -15.26
C PRO A 362 6.09 -19.68 -15.41
N ALA A 363 5.30 -18.79 -15.99
CA ALA A 363 5.67 -17.36 -16.10
C ALA A 363 5.83 -16.69 -14.72
N HIS A 364 5.12 -17.20 -13.71
CA HIS A 364 5.08 -16.64 -12.36
C HIS A 364 5.79 -17.51 -11.32
N GLU A 365 6.46 -18.57 -11.74
CA GLU A 365 7.17 -19.48 -10.84
C GLU A 365 8.33 -18.76 -10.15
N GLY A 366 8.36 -18.79 -8.81
CA GLY A 366 9.37 -18.09 -8.00
C GLY A 366 9.20 -16.56 -7.98
N SER A 367 8.04 -16.07 -8.39
CA SER A 367 7.66 -14.68 -8.30
C SER A 367 6.78 -14.43 -7.06
N GLU A 368 6.46 -13.18 -6.83
CA GLU A 368 5.52 -12.68 -5.84
C GLU A 368 4.55 -11.68 -6.48
N VAL A 369 3.43 -11.43 -5.80
CA VAL A 369 2.44 -10.43 -6.20
C VAL A 369 2.69 -9.15 -5.43
N THR A 370 2.97 -8.05 -6.11
CA THR A 370 3.38 -6.80 -5.48
C THR A 370 2.52 -5.61 -5.88
N GLY A 371 2.51 -4.58 -5.04
CA GLY A 371 1.99 -3.25 -5.29
C GLY A 371 0.51 -3.15 -5.65
N PRO A 372 -0.43 -3.91 -5.05
CA PRO A 372 -1.84 -3.77 -5.39
C PRO A 372 -2.36 -2.39 -5.02
N CYS A 373 -2.84 -1.63 -6.00
CA CYS A 373 -3.42 -0.31 -5.77
C CYS A 373 -4.55 -0.01 -6.77
N PHE A 374 -5.52 0.80 -6.34
CA PHE A 374 -6.62 1.21 -7.21
C PHE A 374 -6.35 2.53 -7.91
N SER A 375 -6.90 2.66 -9.14
CA SER A 375 -7.07 3.98 -9.75
C SER A 375 -7.92 4.89 -8.85
N PRO A 376 -7.77 6.23 -8.94
CA PRO A 376 -8.50 7.14 -8.07
C PRO A 376 -10.03 7.05 -8.12
N ASP A 377 -10.57 6.54 -9.22
CA ASP A 377 -12.00 6.28 -9.41
C ASP A 377 -12.44 4.89 -8.90
N GLY A 378 -11.48 4.05 -8.44
CA GLY A 378 -11.73 2.72 -7.90
C GLY A 378 -12.16 1.67 -8.93
N THR A 379 -12.04 1.95 -10.23
CA THR A 379 -12.52 1.05 -11.29
C THR A 379 -11.45 0.14 -11.87
N ARG A 380 -10.19 0.36 -11.50
CA ARG A 380 -9.01 -0.38 -11.98
C ARG A 380 -8.13 -0.75 -10.81
N LEU A 381 -7.69 -2.02 -10.78
CA LEU A 381 -6.70 -2.53 -9.84
C LEU A 381 -5.39 -2.76 -10.61
N TYR A 382 -4.31 -2.13 -10.15
CA TYR A 382 -2.95 -2.35 -10.64
C TYR A 382 -2.20 -3.24 -9.66
N PHE A 383 -1.31 -4.09 -10.16
CA PHE A 383 -0.38 -4.90 -9.38
C PHE A 383 0.71 -5.45 -10.31
N SER A 384 1.75 -6.04 -9.73
CA SER A 384 2.80 -6.67 -10.51
C SER A 384 3.01 -8.13 -10.09
N SER A 385 3.54 -8.93 -11.02
CA SER A 385 4.25 -10.16 -10.71
C SER A 385 5.72 -9.84 -10.86
N GLN A 386 6.42 -9.72 -9.75
CA GLN A 386 7.72 -9.05 -9.62
C GLN A 386 8.82 -9.69 -10.46
N ARG A 387 8.80 -11.03 -10.61
CA ARG A 387 9.81 -11.82 -11.32
C ARG A 387 9.24 -12.59 -12.52
N ALA A 388 8.07 -12.17 -13.03
CA ALA A 388 7.46 -12.80 -14.21
C ALA A 388 8.07 -12.31 -15.52
N GLY A 389 7.95 -13.13 -16.55
CA GLY A 389 8.27 -12.78 -17.93
C GLY A 389 7.22 -13.33 -18.91
N LEU A 390 7.26 -12.88 -20.17
CA LEU A 390 6.23 -13.24 -21.17
C LEU A 390 6.23 -14.75 -21.53
N ASP A 391 7.38 -15.39 -21.47
CA ASP A 391 7.56 -16.79 -21.88
C ASP A 391 8.11 -17.69 -20.73
N GLY A 392 8.16 -17.19 -19.49
CA GLY A 392 8.72 -17.85 -18.31
C GLY A 392 9.17 -16.84 -17.27
N PRO A 393 9.92 -17.23 -16.22
CA PRO A 393 10.48 -16.30 -15.25
C PRO A 393 11.25 -15.15 -15.92
N GLY A 394 11.11 -13.94 -15.42
CA GLY A 394 11.68 -12.73 -15.99
C GLY A 394 12.03 -11.69 -14.94
N GLU A 395 11.86 -10.43 -15.27
CA GLU A 395 12.24 -9.29 -14.43
C GLU A 395 11.03 -8.47 -13.94
N GLY A 396 9.81 -8.88 -14.32
CA GLY A 396 8.55 -8.32 -13.85
C GLY A 396 7.53 -8.00 -14.93
N ILE A 397 6.25 -8.17 -14.60
CA ILE A 397 5.11 -7.76 -15.42
C ILE A 397 4.12 -7.01 -14.53
N THR A 398 3.77 -5.79 -14.96
CA THR A 398 2.72 -4.98 -14.33
C THR A 398 1.41 -5.15 -15.06
N TYR A 399 0.36 -5.45 -14.32
CA TYR A 399 -1.00 -5.69 -14.82
C TYR A 399 -1.96 -4.60 -14.37
N GLU A 400 -3.04 -4.45 -15.15
CA GLU A 400 -4.26 -3.77 -14.76
C GLU A 400 -5.41 -4.77 -14.86
N VAL A 401 -6.26 -4.80 -13.85
CA VAL A 401 -7.53 -5.51 -13.88
C VAL A 401 -8.68 -4.51 -13.81
N THR A 402 -9.63 -4.64 -14.74
CA THR A 402 -10.89 -3.90 -14.74
C THR A 402 -12.04 -4.86 -14.54
N GLY A 403 -13.10 -4.39 -13.87
CA GLY A 403 -14.25 -5.22 -13.60
C GLY A 403 -15.32 -4.51 -12.76
N PRO A 404 -16.35 -5.22 -12.37
CA PRO A 404 -17.44 -4.67 -11.57
C PRO A 404 -17.05 -4.57 -10.08
N PHE A 405 -15.94 -3.88 -9.78
CA PHE A 405 -15.53 -3.64 -8.40
C PHE A 405 -16.64 -2.91 -7.63
N ARG A 406 -16.85 -3.30 -6.37
CA ARG A 406 -17.69 -2.54 -5.46
C ARG A 406 -17.01 -1.21 -5.14
N THR A 407 -17.63 -0.09 -5.50
CA THR A 407 -17.10 1.26 -5.27
C THR A 407 -17.77 1.97 -4.11
N GLU A 408 -18.89 1.44 -3.62
CA GLU A 408 -19.56 1.96 -2.44
C GLU A 408 -19.14 1.16 -1.20
N ARG A 409 -18.83 1.86 -0.11
CA ARG A 409 -18.53 1.21 1.15
C ARG A 409 -19.69 0.33 1.59
N VAL A 410 -19.37 -0.93 1.82
CA VAL A 410 -20.34 -1.86 2.39
C VAL A 410 -20.46 -1.59 3.89
N GLY A 411 -21.67 -1.23 4.31
CA GLY A 411 -22.00 -1.14 5.73
C GLY A 411 -22.10 -2.54 6.32
N ILE A 412 -21.62 -2.69 7.56
CA ILE A 412 -21.87 -3.90 8.33
C ILE A 412 -23.39 -4.05 8.48
N ALA A 413 -23.96 -5.11 7.90
CA ALA A 413 -25.34 -5.46 8.16
C ALA A 413 -25.49 -5.64 9.68
N ALA A 414 -26.36 -4.83 10.31
CA ALA A 414 -26.71 -5.03 11.71
C ALA A 414 -27.20 -6.47 11.84
N THR A 415 -26.42 -7.34 12.51
CA THR A 415 -26.90 -8.67 12.84
C THR A 415 -28.19 -8.49 13.62
N ALA A 416 -29.31 -8.95 13.04
CA ALA A 416 -30.56 -8.99 13.72
C ALA A 416 -30.36 -9.76 15.04
N THR A 417 -30.55 -9.08 16.14
CA THR A 417 -30.56 -9.69 17.46
C THR A 417 -31.57 -10.83 17.40
N PRO A 418 -31.20 -12.09 17.69
CA PRO A 418 -32.21 -13.15 17.81
C PRO A 418 -33.15 -12.77 18.95
N SER A 419 -34.42 -12.68 18.66
CA SER A 419 -35.51 -12.46 19.59
C SER A 419 -35.67 -13.61 20.59
#